data_8b07bb6b30eb797f54f22049ebeddd54
#
_entry.id   8b07bb6b30eb797f54f22049ebeddd54
#
_cell.length_a   1.000
_cell.length_b   1.000
_cell.length_c   1.000
_cell.angle_alpha   90.00
_cell.angle_beta   90.00
_cell.angle_gamma   90.00
#
_symmetry.space_group_name_H-M   'P 1'
#
loop_
_entity.id
_entity.type
_entity.pdbx_description
1 polymer ?
#
loop_
_entity_poly.entity_id
_entity_poly.type
_entity_poly.pdbx_seq_one_letter_code
_entity_poly.pdbx_strand_id
1 'polypeptide(L)'
;MGRGNKTIDKLMVKTIFEDNILIPLPKVFVENRLFPLFSIISPTHCDSCSAKLNVNSHYTRFILTSYGTIARNTKYWICPNCNKSFHDQIVGVTGSANYSDEFYDKQNFVRYDGRCSLNNSCRIGERYTEGLTDICGRAPCASSLWLHEQKQASVSKQELLDLDSDFDGTLYIDGDWVKIGWKNKLETSICREITSKEWKKMRYRSVYTIATKEKVILDFEITDRLPTIEALIPLLTRIKNRFPEGKIKKIVSDEDKAIIGAVKLVFPEVVHSFCVFHQLKNVSKRYYDEFESVKNIPENDKLVYKEICKLIKSDTIIYSVVCFQNILELESNLELSKASHKAISYAKEIFEKNIAFLKKGFTPETDNTMEQIFSLIGDVVDKARSFKTESGLTNFCYNLFAHFNKRCFCTGKWVGFSPIMRARFQYG
;
A
#
# COMPACT_ATOMS: atom_id res chain seq x y z
N MET A 1 39.42 10.03 -5.85
CA MET A 1 39.33 11.50 -5.82
C MET A 1 38.65 11.90 -4.53
N GLY A 2 39.41 12.43 -3.58
CA GLY A 2 38.95 12.81 -2.26
C GLY A 2 37.97 13.99 -2.32
N ARG A 3 36.83 13.85 -1.69
CA ARG A 3 35.91 14.97 -1.45
C ARG A 3 36.58 15.91 -0.45
N GLY A 4 37.09 17.04 -0.92
CA GLY A 4 37.62 18.08 -0.05
C GLY A 4 36.54 18.58 0.90
N ASN A 5 36.83 18.56 2.20
CA ASN A 5 36.07 19.27 3.22
C ASN A 5 36.10 20.77 2.87
N LYS A 6 35.01 21.26 2.28
CA LYS A 6 34.82 22.71 2.20
C LYS A 6 34.55 23.20 3.62
N THR A 7 35.48 23.96 4.15
CA THR A 7 35.31 24.72 5.39
C THR A 7 34.11 25.62 5.18
N ILE A 8 33.03 25.35 5.87
CA ILE A 8 31.80 26.16 5.81
C ILE A 8 32.10 27.46 6.57
N ASP A 9 32.01 28.57 5.87
CA ASP A 9 32.22 29.89 6.45
C ASP A 9 31.14 30.13 7.51
N LYS A 10 31.57 30.24 8.78
CA LYS A 10 30.67 30.35 9.95
C LYS A 10 29.78 31.61 9.95
N LEU A 11 30.01 32.52 9.02
CA LEU A 11 29.35 33.82 8.95
C LEU A 11 28.03 33.82 8.14
N MET A 12 27.67 32.74 7.43
CA MET A 12 26.46 32.72 6.60
C MET A 12 25.32 31.86 7.13
N VAL A 13 25.40 31.34 8.34
CA VAL A 13 24.30 30.59 8.93
C VAL A 13 23.20 31.52 9.41
N LYS A 14 22.21 31.82 8.56
CA LYS A 14 20.90 32.28 9.03
C LYS A 14 20.22 31.13 9.77
N THR A 15 20.46 31.06 11.06
CA THR A 15 19.73 30.17 11.97
C THR A 15 18.30 30.69 12.07
N ILE A 16 17.33 30.02 11.52
CA ILE A 16 15.91 30.40 11.61
C ILE A 16 15.39 30.19 13.04
N PHE A 17 16.17 29.63 13.94
CA PHE A 17 15.81 29.33 15.32
C PHE A 17 16.85 29.91 16.31
N GLU A 18 16.92 31.20 16.40
CA GLU A 18 17.34 31.85 17.62
C GLU A 18 16.14 31.96 18.57
N ASP A 19 16.39 32.06 19.86
CA ASP A 19 15.41 31.90 20.97
C ASP A 19 14.17 32.83 20.94
N ASN A 20 13.94 33.58 19.88
CA ASN A 20 12.90 34.59 19.74
C ASN A 20 11.86 34.33 18.64
N ILE A 21 11.73 33.13 18.12
CA ILE A 21 10.68 32.84 17.14
C ILE A 21 9.37 32.56 17.85
N LEU A 22 8.41 33.44 17.66
CA LEU A 22 7.03 33.40 18.16
C LEU A 22 6.14 32.28 17.51
N ILE A 23 6.68 31.44 16.64
CA ILE A 23 5.94 30.33 16.06
C ILE A 23 6.16 29.12 16.96
N PRO A 24 5.11 28.59 17.62
CA PRO A 24 5.23 27.37 18.42
C PRO A 24 5.64 26.21 17.51
N LEU A 25 6.86 25.72 17.70
CA LEU A 25 7.30 24.50 17.02
C LEU A 25 6.39 23.34 17.40
N PRO A 26 6.01 22.50 16.44
CA PRO A 26 5.26 21.29 16.74
C PRO A 26 6.03 20.46 17.77
N LYS A 27 5.31 19.85 18.69
CA LYS A 27 5.85 18.93 19.69
C LYS A 27 5.62 17.51 19.23
N VAL A 28 6.56 16.62 19.53
CA VAL A 28 6.46 15.19 19.25
C VAL A 28 6.65 14.39 20.54
N PHE A 29 5.95 13.26 20.64
CA PHE A 29 6.13 12.33 21.75
C PHE A 29 7.36 11.47 21.51
N VAL A 30 8.27 11.45 22.48
CA VAL A 30 9.42 10.53 22.52
C VAL A 30 9.43 9.91 23.92
N GLU A 31 9.39 8.58 23.99
CA GLU A 31 9.39 7.83 25.24
C GLU A 31 8.34 8.34 26.26
N ASN A 32 7.09 8.55 25.80
CA ASN A 32 5.97 9.08 26.60
C ASN A 32 6.14 10.51 27.12
N ARG A 33 7.08 11.28 26.59
CA ARG A 33 7.28 12.70 26.90
C ARG A 33 7.05 13.56 25.67
N LEU A 34 6.53 14.77 25.89
CA LEU A 34 6.28 15.75 24.85
C LEU A 34 7.46 16.70 24.71
N PHE A 35 8.19 16.62 23.60
CA PHE A 35 9.34 17.48 23.32
C PHE A 35 9.05 18.45 22.17
N PRO A 36 9.61 19.68 22.21
CA PRO A 36 9.65 20.53 21.04
C PRO A 36 10.47 19.86 19.92
N LEU A 37 10.01 20.03 18.68
CA LEU A 37 10.76 19.54 17.51
C LEU A 37 12.19 20.15 17.51
N PHE A 38 13.17 19.34 17.13
CA PHE A 38 14.61 19.68 17.11
C PHE A 38 15.26 19.94 18.48
N SER A 39 14.60 19.63 19.58
CA SER A 39 15.27 19.60 20.89
C SER A 39 16.33 18.50 20.96
N ILE A 40 17.32 18.68 21.83
CA ILE A 40 18.40 17.71 22.04
C ILE A 40 18.08 16.82 23.23
N ILE A 41 18.18 15.51 23.03
CA ILE A 41 18.09 14.49 24.08
C ILE A 41 19.47 13.88 24.23
N SER A 42 20.08 14.07 25.41
CA SER A 42 21.40 13.51 25.72
C SER A 42 21.27 12.20 26.47
N PRO A 43 22.01 11.15 26.09
CA PRO A 43 22.08 9.92 26.84
C PRO A 43 22.82 10.17 28.16
N THR A 44 22.36 9.57 29.26
CA THR A 44 22.97 9.73 30.59
C THR A 44 23.77 8.49 31.04
N HIS A 45 23.33 7.33 30.63
CA HIS A 45 23.92 6.04 31.00
C HIS A 45 24.14 5.13 29.79
N CYS A 46 25.11 4.26 29.90
CA CYS A 46 25.39 3.23 28.90
C CYS A 46 24.28 2.17 28.89
N ASP A 47 23.77 1.83 27.71
CA ASP A 47 22.74 0.80 27.52
C ASP A 47 23.24 -0.64 27.79
N SER A 48 24.57 -0.86 27.78
CA SER A 48 25.16 -2.16 27.92
C SER A 48 25.66 -2.47 29.34
N CYS A 49 26.10 -1.46 30.11
CA CYS A 49 26.67 -1.65 31.45
C CYS A 49 26.15 -0.64 32.48
N SER A 50 25.19 0.18 32.14
CA SER A 50 24.55 1.18 33.00
C SER A 50 25.52 2.21 33.65
N ALA A 51 26.78 2.26 33.25
CA ALA A 51 27.71 3.28 33.72
C ALA A 51 27.32 4.66 33.20
N LYS A 52 27.57 5.69 34.04
CA LYS A 52 27.38 7.09 33.64
C LYS A 52 28.31 7.44 32.50
N LEU A 53 27.79 8.12 31.46
CA LEU A 53 28.54 8.49 30.26
C LEU A 53 29.34 9.77 30.50
N ASN A 54 30.53 9.85 29.89
CA ASN A 54 31.37 11.05 29.87
C ASN A 54 31.29 11.71 28.51
N VAL A 55 31.30 13.05 28.51
CA VAL A 55 31.37 13.84 27.26
C VAL A 55 32.79 13.71 26.69
N ASN A 56 32.89 13.25 25.46
CA ASN A 56 34.19 13.11 24.77
C ASN A 56 34.49 14.33 23.89
N SER A 57 33.48 14.83 23.16
CA SER A 57 33.63 16.00 22.28
C SER A 57 32.31 16.72 22.02
N HIS A 58 32.42 17.92 21.47
CA HIS A 58 31.30 18.73 21.02
C HIS A 58 31.41 18.98 19.52
N TYR A 59 30.28 18.97 18.79
CA TYR A 59 30.24 19.30 17.37
C TYR A 59 28.91 19.93 16.97
N THR A 60 28.93 20.77 15.95
CA THR A 60 27.71 21.37 15.42
C THR A 60 27.17 20.55 14.27
N ARG A 61 25.90 20.15 14.36
CA ARG A 61 25.16 19.54 13.26
C ARG A 61 24.31 20.57 12.56
N PHE A 62 24.37 20.56 11.24
CA PHE A 62 23.50 21.35 10.37
C PHE A 62 22.44 20.42 9.79
N ILE A 63 21.18 20.79 9.95
CA ILE A 63 20.03 19.97 9.55
C ILE A 63 19.14 20.81 8.65
N LEU A 64 18.88 20.33 7.44
CA LEU A 64 17.91 20.93 6.54
C LEU A 64 16.50 20.50 6.93
N THR A 65 15.64 21.46 7.15
CA THR A 65 14.21 21.27 7.48
C THR A 65 13.35 21.96 6.43
N SER A 66 12.05 21.75 6.48
CA SER A 66 11.10 22.50 5.63
C SER A 66 11.07 23.98 5.90
N TYR A 67 11.64 24.42 7.00
CA TYR A 67 11.66 25.84 7.42
C TYR A 67 13.01 26.50 7.17
N GLY A 68 13.99 25.75 6.70
CA GLY A 68 15.36 26.17 6.48
C GLY A 68 16.38 25.29 7.19
N THR A 69 17.65 25.74 7.19
CA THR A 69 18.73 25.04 7.87
C THR A 69 18.82 25.47 9.32
N ILE A 70 18.84 24.50 10.23
CA ILE A 70 19.07 24.72 11.65
C ILE A 70 20.46 24.21 12.06
N ALA A 71 21.09 24.88 13.01
CA ALA A 71 22.33 24.44 13.65
C ALA A 71 22.04 23.97 15.08
N ARG A 72 22.59 22.80 15.46
CA ARG A 72 22.47 22.25 16.82
C ARG A 72 23.84 21.82 17.32
N ASN A 73 24.22 22.30 18.48
CA ASN A 73 25.43 21.87 19.19
C ASN A 73 25.12 20.55 19.90
N THR A 74 25.71 19.48 19.46
CA THR A 74 25.54 18.13 19.96
C THR A 74 26.81 17.60 20.59
N LYS A 75 26.67 16.58 21.42
CA LYS A 75 27.79 15.94 22.15
C LYS A 75 27.98 14.52 21.67
N TYR A 76 29.24 14.13 21.66
CA TYR A 76 29.67 12.77 21.54
C TYR A 76 30.04 12.25 22.92
N TRP A 77 29.47 11.14 23.32
CA TRP A 77 29.62 10.54 24.63
C TRP A 77 30.36 9.21 24.54
N ILE A 78 31.11 8.88 25.58
CA ILE A 78 31.82 7.61 25.70
C ILE A 78 31.55 6.97 27.07
N CYS A 79 31.37 5.67 27.07
CA CYS A 79 31.27 4.90 28.31
C CYS A 79 32.66 4.64 28.86
N PRO A 80 32.97 5.03 30.11
CA PRO A 80 34.30 4.80 30.71
C PRO A 80 34.59 3.32 31.00
N ASN A 81 33.55 2.47 31.11
CA ASN A 81 33.71 1.05 31.44
C ASN A 81 33.88 0.13 30.22
N CYS A 82 33.08 0.36 29.15
CA CYS A 82 33.08 -0.55 27.99
C CYS A 82 33.49 0.14 26.68
N ASN A 83 33.88 1.41 26.74
CA ASN A 83 34.27 2.25 25.57
C ASN A 83 33.22 2.38 24.47
N LYS A 84 31.97 2.00 24.74
CA LYS A 84 30.88 2.18 23.80
C LYS A 84 30.58 3.68 23.63
N SER A 85 30.33 4.10 22.39
CA SER A 85 30.11 5.50 22.05
C SER A 85 28.63 5.78 21.78
N PHE A 86 28.21 7.02 22.10
CA PHE A 86 26.85 7.50 21.94
C PHE A 86 26.86 8.93 21.40
N HIS A 87 25.77 9.32 20.79
CA HIS A 87 25.54 10.68 20.29
C HIS A 87 24.27 11.26 20.91
N ASP A 88 24.24 12.59 21.06
CA ASP A 88 22.99 13.27 21.31
C ASP A 88 21.99 12.97 20.19
N GLN A 89 20.74 12.76 20.57
CA GLN A 89 19.64 12.61 19.64
C GLN A 89 18.99 13.99 19.42
N ILE A 90 18.58 14.27 18.20
CA ILE A 90 17.82 15.49 17.87
C ILE A 90 16.41 15.03 17.52
N VAL A 91 15.42 15.52 18.26
CA VAL A 91 14.01 15.18 18.05
C VAL A 91 13.56 15.56 16.65
N GLY A 92 13.01 14.62 15.90
CA GLY A 92 12.60 14.80 14.50
C GLY A 92 13.76 14.70 13.50
N VAL A 93 14.88 14.06 13.91
CA VAL A 93 16.01 13.76 13.02
C VAL A 93 16.50 12.34 13.29
N THR A 94 16.22 11.44 12.37
CA THR A 94 16.62 10.01 12.50
C THR A 94 18.13 9.84 12.39
N GLY A 95 18.77 9.39 13.48
CA GLY A 95 20.19 9.05 13.54
C GLY A 95 21.12 10.22 13.17
N SER A 96 22.07 9.97 12.26
CA SER A 96 23.06 10.96 11.79
C SER A 96 22.62 11.73 10.53
N ALA A 97 21.34 11.71 10.17
CA ALA A 97 20.84 12.39 8.98
C ALA A 97 21.08 13.92 9.03
N ASN A 98 21.34 14.50 7.87
CA ASN A 98 21.46 15.95 7.70
C ASN A 98 20.12 16.61 7.29
N TYR A 99 19.03 15.85 7.38
CA TYR A 99 17.69 16.28 7.03
C TYR A 99 16.74 15.89 8.14
N SER A 100 15.73 16.72 8.41
CA SER A 100 14.69 16.37 9.36
C SER A 100 13.77 15.28 8.81
N ASP A 101 13.16 14.50 9.71
CA ASP A 101 12.21 13.46 9.34
C ASP A 101 11.00 14.06 8.60
N GLU A 102 10.51 15.22 9.04
CA GLU A 102 9.41 15.93 8.39
C GLU A 102 9.76 16.41 6.96
N PHE A 103 11.06 16.68 6.69
CA PHE A 103 11.51 17.01 5.34
C PHE A 103 11.47 15.76 4.43
N TYR A 104 11.87 14.61 4.96
CA TYR A 104 11.71 13.33 4.26
C TYR A 104 10.24 12.98 4.03
N ASP A 105 9.37 13.25 5.01
CA ASP A 105 7.93 13.00 4.88
C ASP A 105 7.30 13.86 3.79
N LYS A 106 7.71 15.11 3.64
CA LYS A 106 7.31 15.95 2.50
C LYS A 106 7.77 15.37 1.15
N GLN A 107 8.99 14.84 1.09
CA GLN A 107 9.48 14.19 -0.14
C GLN A 107 8.69 12.93 -0.46
N ASN A 108 8.34 12.15 0.55
CA ASN A 108 7.51 10.95 0.40
C ASN A 108 6.08 11.33 0.00
N PHE A 109 5.51 12.39 0.55
CA PHE A 109 4.23 12.95 0.11
C PHE A 109 4.25 13.29 -1.38
N VAL A 110 5.27 14.02 -1.84
CA VAL A 110 5.45 14.34 -3.25
C VAL A 110 5.56 13.05 -4.10
N ARG A 111 6.22 12.03 -3.59
CA ARG A 111 6.35 10.75 -4.29
C ARG A 111 5.01 10.02 -4.41
N TYR A 112 4.29 9.86 -3.31
CA TYR A 112 3.07 9.05 -3.26
C TYR A 112 1.86 9.79 -3.84
N ASP A 113 1.62 11.02 -3.44
CA ASP A 113 0.49 11.81 -3.94
C ASP A 113 0.75 12.43 -5.30
N GLY A 114 1.98 12.84 -5.58
CA GLY A 114 2.43 13.32 -6.90
C GLY A 114 2.67 12.18 -7.90
N ARG A 115 2.51 10.91 -7.49
CA ARG A 115 2.68 9.71 -8.32
C ARG A 115 3.97 9.76 -9.14
N CYS A 116 5.08 10.10 -8.52
CA CYS A 116 6.35 10.28 -9.21
C CYS A 116 7.42 9.29 -8.76
N SER A 117 8.44 9.11 -9.61
CA SER A 117 9.59 8.29 -9.28
C SER A 117 10.41 8.91 -8.14
N LEU A 118 11.19 8.09 -7.44
CA LEU A 118 12.11 8.54 -6.39
C LEU A 118 13.02 9.70 -6.86
N ASN A 119 13.59 9.59 -8.06
CA ASN A 119 14.43 10.64 -8.64
C ASN A 119 13.66 11.94 -8.91
N ASN A 120 12.41 11.84 -9.37
CA ASN A 120 11.61 13.03 -9.62
C ASN A 120 11.20 13.70 -8.31
N SER A 121 10.85 12.94 -7.28
CA SER A 121 10.61 13.47 -5.95
C SER A 121 11.81 14.25 -5.42
N CYS A 122 13.03 13.70 -5.57
CA CYS A 122 14.26 14.42 -5.19
C CYS A 122 14.46 15.72 -5.98
N ARG A 123 14.23 15.70 -7.30
CA ARG A 123 14.34 16.92 -8.15
C ARG A 123 13.33 18.00 -7.77
N ILE A 124 12.11 17.59 -7.42
CA ILE A 124 11.10 18.53 -6.93
C ILE A 124 11.56 19.08 -5.57
N GLY A 125 12.12 18.23 -4.69
CA GLY A 125 12.69 18.65 -3.42
C GLY A 125 13.83 19.66 -3.57
N GLU A 126 14.70 19.50 -4.57
CA GLU A 126 15.75 20.47 -4.87
C GLU A 126 15.18 21.85 -5.16
N ARG A 127 14.06 21.95 -5.86
CA ARG A 127 13.40 23.24 -6.14
C ARG A 127 12.75 23.85 -4.90
N TYR A 128 12.17 23.04 -4.02
CA TYR A 128 11.62 23.54 -2.76
C TYR A 128 12.70 24.05 -1.80
N THR A 129 13.95 23.60 -1.96
CA THR A 129 15.10 24.00 -1.14
C THR A 129 15.97 25.04 -1.83
N GLU A 130 15.60 25.51 -3.01
CA GLU A 130 16.29 26.58 -3.70
C GLU A 130 16.31 27.84 -2.80
N GLY A 131 17.50 28.31 -2.45
CA GLY A 131 17.71 29.37 -1.43
C GLY A 131 17.79 28.91 0.02
N LEU A 132 17.46 27.62 0.35
CA LEU A 132 17.63 27.05 1.68
C LEU A 132 18.86 26.13 1.78
N THR A 133 19.49 25.82 0.66
CA THR A 133 20.54 24.79 0.54
C THR A 133 21.97 25.32 0.64
N ASP A 134 22.16 26.63 0.77
CA ASP A 134 23.48 27.28 0.73
C ASP A 134 24.49 26.74 1.77
N ILE A 135 23.96 26.11 2.85
CA ILE A 135 24.77 25.64 3.97
C ILE A 135 24.83 24.11 3.99
N CYS A 136 23.71 23.43 3.83
CA CYS A 136 23.63 21.96 3.87
C CYS A 136 23.84 21.29 2.52
N GLY A 137 24.02 22.07 1.46
CA GLY A 137 24.15 21.57 0.12
C GLY A 137 22.81 21.16 -0.49
N ARG A 138 22.75 20.03 -1.14
CA ARG A 138 21.59 19.60 -1.94
C ARG A 138 20.53 18.92 -1.10
N ALA A 139 19.29 18.97 -1.57
CA ALA A 139 18.21 18.12 -1.09
C ALA A 139 18.62 16.63 -1.06
N PRO A 140 17.92 15.79 -0.30
CA PRO A 140 18.23 14.37 -0.22
C PRO A 140 18.31 13.74 -1.61
N CYS A 141 19.37 12.99 -1.87
CA CYS A 141 19.45 12.20 -3.09
C CYS A 141 18.53 10.98 -3.00
N ALA A 142 18.23 10.36 -4.13
CA ALA A 142 17.37 9.18 -4.21
C ALA A 142 17.79 8.05 -3.25
N SER A 143 19.09 7.85 -3.05
CA SER A 143 19.59 6.83 -2.11
C SER A 143 19.27 7.19 -0.65
N SER A 144 19.40 8.46 -0.27
CA SER A 144 19.08 8.92 1.09
C SER A 144 17.58 8.83 1.37
N LEU A 145 16.74 9.24 0.42
CA LEU A 145 15.30 9.12 0.53
C LEU A 145 14.87 7.65 0.61
N TRP A 146 15.46 6.79 -0.22
CA TRP A 146 15.19 5.35 -0.17
C TRP A 146 15.60 4.73 1.17
N LEU A 147 16.77 5.09 1.73
CA LEU A 147 17.21 4.60 3.04
C LEU A 147 16.27 5.06 4.16
N HIS A 148 15.77 6.29 4.10
CA HIS A 148 14.76 6.78 5.03
C HIS A 148 13.46 5.97 4.92
N GLU A 149 12.97 5.72 3.72
CA GLU A 149 11.80 4.86 3.49
C GLU A 149 11.99 3.44 4.07
N GLN A 150 13.19 2.86 3.91
CA GLN A 150 13.46 1.52 4.47
C GLN A 150 13.40 1.51 6.01
N LYS A 151 13.83 2.59 6.67
CA LYS A 151 13.74 2.73 8.13
C LYS A 151 12.30 3.00 8.57
N GLN A 152 11.58 3.84 7.83
CA GLN A 152 10.18 4.17 8.12
C GLN A 152 9.25 2.96 7.98
N ALA A 153 9.61 1.97 7.17
CA ALA A 153 8.76 0.80 6.92
C ALA A 153 8.41 0.00 8.17
N SER A 154 9.26 -0.03 9.18
CA SER A 154 8.95 -0.69 10.46
C SER A 154 7.83 0.02 11.22
N VAL A 155 7.83 1.35 11.21
CA VAL A 155 6.77 2.19 11.81
C VAL A 155 5.47 2.00 11.01
N SER A 156 5.55 2.11 9.69
CA SER A 156 4.39 1.93 8.79
C SER A 156 3.79 0.53 8.90
N LYS A 157 4.63 -0.51 9.08
CA LYS A 157 4.18 -1.87 9.35
C LYS A 157 3.40 -1.94 10.65
N GLN A 158 3.94 -1.37 11.74
CA GLN A 158 3.26 -1.38 13.03
C GLN A 158 1.94 -0.61 12.96
N GLU A 159 1.93 0.56 12.32
CA GLU A 159 0.70 1.33 12.09
C GLU A 159 -0.36 0.53 11.34
N LEU A 160 0.04 -0.24 10.31
CA LEU A 160 -0.89 -1.06 9.54
C LEU A 160 -1.43 -2.23 10.37
N LEU A 161 -0.60 -2.86 11.20
CA LEU A 161 -0.98 -3.98 12.05
C LEU A 161 -1.85 -3.55 13.25
N ASP A 162 -1.55 -2.39 13.84
CA ASP A 162 -2.28 -1.85 15.00
C ASP A 162 -3.55 -1.08 14.60
N LEU A 163 -3.78 -0.93 13.28
CA LEU A 163 -4.93 -0.19 12.79
C LEU A 163 -6.23 -0.89 13.23
N ASP A 164 -6.84 -0.38 14.26
CA ASP A 164 -8.21 -0.74 14.66
C ASP A 164 -9.17 0.01 13.75
N SER A 165 -9.80 -0.71 12.85
CA SER A 165 -10.73 -0.16 11.88
C SER A 165 -12.11 -0.74 12.08
N ASP A 166 -13.05 0.14 12.40
CA ASP A 166 -14.46 -0.21 12.33
C ASP A 166 -14.89 -0.36 10.87
N PHE A 167 -15.68 -1.41 10.59
CA PHE A 167 -16.25 -1.68 9.28
C PHE A 167 -17.51 -2.57 9.41
N ASP A 168 -18.29 -2.67 8.34
CA ASP A 168 -19.57 -3.40 8.32
C ASP A 168 -19.45 -4.94 8.41
N GLY A 169 -18.24 -5.45 8.44
CA GLY A 169 -17.95 -6.89 8.42
C GLY A 169 -17.65 -7.43 7.02
N THR A 170 -17.59 -6.56 5.99
CA THR A 170 -17.22 -6.92 4.62
C THR A 170 -15.76 -6.62 4.35
N LEU A 171 -15.01 -7.60 3.88
CA LEU A 171 -13.64 -7.47 3.41
C LEU A 171 -13.56 -7.70 1.91
N TYR A 172 -12.66 -6.97 1.28
CA TYR A 172 -12.33 -7.11 -0.14
C TYR A 172 -10.90 -7.61 -0.26
N ILE A 173 -10.67 -8.59 -1.13
CA ILE A 173 -9.34 -9.14 -1.43
C ILE A 173 -9.14 -9.22 -2.94
N ASP A 174 -8.02 -8.68 -3.39
CA ASP A 174 -7.61 -8.73 -4.79
C ASP A 174 -6.08 -8.60 -4.88
N GLY A 175 -5.50 -8.94 -6.03
CA GLY A 175 -4.08 -8.92 -6.30
C GLY A 175 -3.69 -8.09 -7.51
N ASP A 176 -2.67 -7.27 -7.37
CA ASP A 176 -2.07 -6.53 -8.48
C ASP A 176 -0.63 -6.95 -8.73
N TRP A 177 -0.15 -6.78 -9.96
CA TRP A 177 1.16 -7.25 -10.40
C TRP A 177 2.21 -6.17 -10.34
N VAL A 178 3.30 -6.47 -9.63
CA VAL A 178 4.44 -5.57 -9.49
C VAL A 178 5.67 -6.15 -10.15
N LYS A 179 6.35 -5.33 -10.95
CA LYS A 179 7.55 -5.73 -11.67
C LYS A 179 8.78 -5.74 -10.76
N ILE A 180 9.53 -6.83 -10.81
CA ILE A 180 10.77 -7.01 -10.04
C ILE A 180 12.01 -7.00 -10.95
N GLY A 181 13.15 -6.64 -10.37
CA GLY A 181 14.44 -6.54 -11.07
C GLY A 181 15.57 -7.41 -10.51
N TRP A 182 15.25 -8.41 -9.64
CA TRP A 182 16.27 -9.26 -9.00
C TRP A 182 16.52 -10.61 -9.71
N LYS A 183 16.60 -10.60 -11.06
CA LYS A 183 16.87 -11.79 -11.86
C LYS A 183 18.08 -12.59 -11.35
N ASN A 184 19.21 -11.92 -11.16
CA ASN A 184 20.46 -12.56 -10.72
C ASN A 184 20.33 -13.24 -9.33
N LYS A 185 19.53 -12.65 -8.41
CA LYS A 185 19.28 -13.27 -7.12
C LYS A 185 18.43 -14.53 -7.23
N LEU A 186 17.42 -14.53 -8.14
CA LEU A 186 16.64 -15.71 -8.44
C LEU A 186 17.50 -16.81 -9.06
N GLU A 187 18.34 -16.48 -10.04
CA GLU A 187 19.29 -17.42 -10.66
C GLU A 187 20.20 -18.06 -9.62
N THR A 188 20.73 -17.27 -8.68
CA THR A 188 21.54 -17.77 -7.57
C THR A 188 20.73 -18.71 -6.65
N SER A 189 19.48 -18.33 -6.34
CA SER A 189 18.62 -19.12 -5.45
C SER A 189 18.22 -20.47 -6.02
N ILE A 190 17.97 -20.54 -7.34
CA ILE A 190 17.57 -21.78 -8.02
C ILE A 190 18.77 -22.53 -8.63
N CYS A 191 20.00 -22.03 -8.42
CA CYS A 191 21.26 -22.60 -8.89
C CYS A 191 21.31 -22.86 -10.41
N ARG A 192 20.62 -22.05 -11.22
CA ARG A 192 20.65 -22.10 -12.68
C ARG A 192 20.34 -20.74 -13.32
N GLU A 193 20.74 -20.59 -14.59
CA GLU A 193 20.35 -19.44 -15.38
C GLU A 193 18.86 -19.46 -15.73
N ILE A 194 18.26 -18.29 -15.81
CA ILE A 194 16.87 -18.06 -16.23
C ILE A 194 16.88 -17.54 -17.67
N THR A 195 16.27 -18.25 -18.58
CA THR A 195 16.12 -17.81 -19.97
C THR A 195 15.28 -16.53 -20.06
N SER A 196 15.43 -15.77 -21.15
CA SER A 196 14.63 -14.55 -21.38
C SER A 196 13.13 -14.84 -21.42
N LYS A 197 12.70 -16.02 -21.89
CA LYS A 197 11.30 -16.43 -21.92
C LYS A 197 10.75 -16.73 -20.53
N GLU A 198 11.53 -17.44 -19.71
CA GLU A 198 11.18 -17.68 -18.29
C GLU A 198 11.17 -16.38 -17.50
N TRP A 199 12.18 -15.51 -17.68
CA TRP A 199 12.22 -14.23 -17.00
C TRP A 199 11.01 -13.35 -17.28
N LYS A 200 10.50 -13.32 -18.52
CA LYS A 200 9.26 -12.60 -18.85
C LYS A 200 8.07 -13.05 -18.00
N LYS A 201 8.03 -14.31 -17.58
CA LYS A 201 6.99 -14.87 -16.72
C LYS A 201 7.27 -14.61 -15.23
N MET A 202 8.52 -14.73 -14.80
CA MET A 202 8.95 -14.67 -13.40
C MET A 202 9.18 -13.25 -12.87
N ARG A 203 9.30 -12.26 -13.76
CA ARG A 203 9.63 -10.86 -13.40
C ARG A 203 8.52 -10.09 -12.73
N TYR A 204 7.42 -10.72 -12.40
CA TYR A 204 6.32 -10.12 -11.68
C TYR A 204 6.08 -10.85 -10.36
N ARG A 205 5.68 -10.09 -9.36
CA ARG A 205 5.09 -10.57 -8.11
C ARG A 205 3.66 -10.07 -8.03
N SER A 206 2.81 -10.82 -7.34
CA SER A 206 1.47 -10.35 -6.99
C SER A 206 1.48 -9.81 -5.58
N VAL A 207 0.88 -8.64 -5.40
CA VAL A 207 0.65 -8.02 -4.09
C VAL A 207 -0.84 -8.18 -3.80
N TYR A 208 -1.18 -9.21 -3.02
CA TYR A 208 -2.55 -9.43 -2.56
C TYR A 208 -2.84 -8.53 -1.39
N THR A 209 -3.89 -7.75 -1.49
CA THR A 209 -4.25 -6.72 -0.53
C THR A 209 -5.64 -6.98 0.02
N ILE A 210 -5.83 -6.80 1.31
CA ILE A 210 -7.14 -6.85 1.97
C ILE A 210 -7.52 -5.46 2.42
N ALA A 211 -8.72 -5.03 2.07
CA ALA A 211 -9.26 -3.73 2.45
C ALA A 211 -10.74 -3.82 2.87
N THR A 212 -11.21 -2.78 3.57
CA THR A 212 -12.62 -2.58 3.89
C THR A 212 -13.34 -1.80 2.78
N LYS A 213 -14.66 -1.70 2.86
CA LYS A 213 -15.50 -0.91 1.95
C LYS A 213 -15.14 0.59 1.96
N GLU A 214 -14.63 1.08 3.06
CA GLU A 214 -14.16 2.45 3.24
C GLU A 214 -12.79 2.69 2.59
N LYS A 215 -12.21 1.66 1.98
CA LYS A 215 -10.88 1.61 1.38
C LYS A 215 -9.74 1.62 2.39
N VAL A 216 -10.00 1.25 3.63
CA VAL A 216 -8.92 1.04 4.60
C VAL A 216 -8.19 -0.24 4.27
N ILE A 217 -6.93 -0.13 3.88
CA ILE A 217 -6.06 -1.28 3.63
C ILE A 217 -5.63 -1.84 5.00
N LEU A 218 -5.94 -3.10 5.24
CA LEU A 218 -5.68 -3.76 6.51
C LEU A 218 -4.36 -4.52 6.53
N ASP A 219 -4.07 -5.24 5.46
CA ASP A 219 -2.85 -6.06 5.34
C ASP A 219 -2.61 -6.45 3.88
N PHE A 220 -1.43 -7.00 3.59
CA PHE A 220 -1.07 -7.50 2.27
C PHE A 220 -0.10 -8.69 2.35
N GLU A 221 -0.01 -9.44 1.24
CA GLU A 221 0.97 -10.50 1.04
C GLU A 221 1.60 -10.38 -0.34
N ILE A 222 2.91 -10.60 -0.42
CA ILE A 222 3.63 -10.64 -1.69
C ILE A 222 3.87 -12.10 -2.05
N THR A 223 3.38 -12.49 -3.21
CA THR A 223 3.47 -13.87 -3.69
C THR A 223 4.13 -13.92 -5.08
N ASP A 224 4.39 -15.11 -5.56
CA ASP A 224 4.67 -15.32 -6.97
C ASP A 224 3.49 -14.83 -7.83
N ARG A 225 3.75 -14.60 -9.12
CA ARG A 225 2.75 -14.06 -10.05
C ARG A 225 1.41 -14.86 -10.04
N LEU A 226 1.50 -16.17 -9.90
CA LEU A 226 0.36 -17.06 -9.74
C LEU A 226 0.49 -17.71 -8.37
N PRO A 227 -0.23 -17.22 -7.36
CA PRO A 227 -0.13 -17.75 -6.01
C PRO A 227 -0.70 -19.17 -5.93
N THR A 228 -0.22 -19.89 -4.94
CA THR A 228 -0.90 -21.10 -4.47
C THR A 228 -1.86 -20.78 -3.34
N ILE A 229 -2.73 -21.71 -2.99
CA ILE A 229 -3.63 -21.57 -1.85
C ILE A 229 -2.82 -21.30 -0.56
N GLU A 230 -1.74 -22.07 -0.37
CA GLU A 230 -0.86 -22.00 0.80
C GLU A 230 -0.19 -20.63 0.95
N ALA A 231 0.09 -19.96 -0.16
CA ALA A 231 0.72 -18.63 -0.15
C ALA A 231 -0.21 -17.54 0.41
N LEU A 232 -1.54 -17.71 0.34
CA LEU A 232 -2.51 -16.74 0.84
C LEU A 232 -3.02 -17.04 2.25
N ILE A 233 -2.83 -18.27 2.76
CA ILE A 233 -3.25 -18.66 4.12
C ILE A 233 -2.65 -17.75 5.18
N PRO A 234 -1.34 -17.37 5.16
CA PRO A 234 -0.76 -16.49 6.18
C PRO A 234 -1.46 -15.14 6.27
N LEU A 235 -1.74 -14.50 5.14
CA LEU A 235 -2.46 -13.23 5.08
C LEU A 235 -3.85 -13.34 5.73
N LEU A 236 -4.64 -14.31 5.30
CA LEU A 236 -5.99 -14.51 5.82
C LEU A 236 -5.99 -14.89 7.30
N THR A 237 -5.01 -15.68 7.74
CA THR A 237 -4.85 -16.06 9.16
C THR A 237 -4.53 -14.84 10.03
N ARG A 238 -3.64 -13.94 9.58
CA ARG A 238 -3.35 -12.69 10.30
C ARG A 238 -4.61 -11.84 10.45
N ILE A 239 -5.40 -11.72 9.39
CA ILE A 239 -6.67 -10.98 9.42
C ILE A 239 -7.69 -11.65 10.36
N LYS A 240 -7.84 -12.98 10.31
CA LYS A 240 -8.74 -13.71 11.21
C LYS A 240 -8.38 -13.49 12.68
N ASN A 241 -7.09 -13.56 13.01
CA ASN A 241 -6.61 -13.40 14.38
C ASN A 241 -6.70 -11.95 14.89
N ARG A 242 -6.79 -10.99 13.99
CA ARG A 242 -6.84 -9.56 14.32
C ARG A 242 -8.23 -9.10 14.79
N PHE A 243 -9.28 -9.73 14.28
CA PHE A 243 -10.65 -9.31 14.57
C PHE A 243 -11.37 -10.35 15.43
N PRO A 244 -12.29 -9.89 16.33
CA PRO A 244 -13.14 -10.79 17.10
C PRO A 244 -13.93 -11.75 16.21
N GLU A 245 -14.23 -12.94 16.73
CA GLU A 245 -15.08 -13.91 16.05
C GLU A 245 -16.43 -13.29 15.66
N GLY A 246 -16.90 -13.57 14.44
CA GLY A 246 -18.15 -13.02 13.91
C GLY A 246 -18.08 -11.56 13.42
N LYS A 247 -16.97 -10.85 13.63
CA LYS A 247 -16.80 -9.48 13.06
C LYS A 247 -16.74 -9.53 11.54
N ILE A 248 -16.03 -10.51 10.95
CA ILE A 248 -15.93 -10.70 9.50
C ILE A 248 -17.12 -11.57 9.07
N LYS A 249 -18.03 -10.99 8.29
CA LYS A 249 -19.27 -11.62 7.83
C LYS A 249 -19.20 -12.04 6.37
N LYS A 250 -18.46 -11.29 5.57
CA LYS A 250 -18.41 -11.44 4.13
C LYS A 250 -17.02 -11.12 3.59
N ILE A 251 -16.57 -11.92 2.63
CA ILE A 251 -15.36 -11.63 1.84
C ILE A 251 -15.76 -11.54 0.37
N VAL A 252 -15.31 -10.49 -0.31
CA VAL A 252 -15.53 -10.24 -1.74
C VAL A 252 -14.19 -10.37 -2.45
N SER A 253 -14.11 -11.18 -3.51
CA SER A 253 -12.91 -11.31 -4.33
C SER A 253 -13.26 -11.52 -5.81
N ASP A 254 -12.21 -11.55 -6.65
CA ASP A 254 -12.33 -12.16 -7.96
C ASP A 254 -12.51 -13.70 -7.86
N GLU A 255 -12.60 -14.37 -9.02
CA GLU A 255 -12.77 -15.83 -9.10
C GLU A 255 -11.40 -16.56 -9.13
N ASP A 256 -10.35 -15.99 -8.54
CA ASP A 256 -9.05 -16.65 -8.42
C ASP A 256 -9.17 -17.92 -7.55
N LYS A 257 -8.71 -19.05 -8.08
CA LYS A 257 -8.80 -20.35 -7.39
C LYS A 257 -8.00 -20.40 -6.10
N ALA A 258 -6.89 -19.67 -6.03
CA ALA A 258 -6.06 -19.62 -4.83
C ALA A 258 -6.78 -18.83 -3.72
N ILE A 259 -7.42 -17.71 -4.05
CA ILE A 259 -8.24 -16.96 -3.09
C ILE A 259 -9.40 -17.81 -2.60
N ILE A 260 -10.16 -18.42 -3.53
CA ILE A 260 -11.31 -19.28 -3.19
C ILE A 260 -10.90 -20.38 -2.23
N GLY A 261 -9.80 -21.08 -2.55
CA GLY A 261 -9.30 -22.18 -1.71
C GLY A 261 -8.84 -21.72 -0.34
N ALA A 262 -8.08 -20.60 -0.28
CA ALA A 262 -7.58 -20.06 0.97
C ALA A 262 -8.69 -19.53 1.87
N VAL A 263 -9.67 -18.80 1.31
CA VAL A 263 -10.85 -18.30 2.05
C VAL A 263 -11.65 -19.48 2.62
N LYS A 264 -11.90 -20.53 1.84
CA LYS A 264 -12.62 -21.72 2.30
C LYS A 264 -11.93 -22.43 3.46
N LEU A 265 -10.59 -22.44 3.47
CA LEU A 265 -9.81 -23.08 4.55
C LEU A 265 -9.76 -22.23 5.82
N VAL A 266 -9.57 -20.92 5.70
CA VAL A 266 -9.36 -20.03 6.84
C VAL A 266 -10.69 -19.51 7.42
N PHE A 267 -11.69 -19.27 6.56
CA PHE A 267 -13.00 -18.70 6.90
C PHE A 267 -14.16 -19.58 6.42
N PRO A 268 -14.28 -20.85 6.85
CA PRO A 268 -15.30 -21.77 6.36
C PRO A 268 -16.74 -21.32 6.63
N GLU A 269 -16.93 -20.50 7.68
CA GLU A 269 -18.23 -19.96 8.10
C GLU A 269 -18.59 -18.63 7.43
N VAL A 270 -17.60 -17.92 6.86
CA VAL A 270 -17.80 -16.60 6.26
C VAL A 270 -18.38 -16.75 4.86
N VAL A 271 -19.26 -15.82 4.51
CA VAL A 271 -19.82 -15.81 3.15
C VAL A 271 -18.79 -15.25 2.17
N HIS A 272 -18.40 -16.09 1.20
CA HIS A 272 -17.51 -15.68 0.11
C HIS A 272 -18.30 -15.29 -1.13
N SER A 273 -18.18 -14.03 -1.54
CA SER A 273 -18.84 -13.41 -2.70
C SER A 273 -17.84 -13.13 -3.80
N PHE A 274 -18.32 -13.23 -5.03
CA PHE A 274 -17.50 -12.87 -6.19
C PHE A 274 -17.82 -11.46 -6.68
N CYS A 275 -16.79 -10.72 -7.05
CA CYS A 275 -16.89 -9.37 -7.56
C CYS A 275 -17.75 -9.32 -8.82
N VAL A 276 -18.86 -8.59 -8.79
CA VAL A 276 -19.77 -8.38 -9.93
C VAL A 276 -19.02 -7.83 -11.15
N PHE A 277 -18.06 -6.93 -10.94
CA PHE A 277 -17.27 -6.36 -12.05
C PHE A 277 -16.44 -7.43 -12.76
N HIS A 278 -15.73 -8.29 -12.01
CA HIS A 278 -14.94 -9.38 -12.58
C HIS A 278 -15.81 -10.44 -13.28
N GLN A 279 -17.00 -10.73 -12.74
CA GLN A 279 -17.97 -11.61 -13.39
C GLN A 279 -18.45 -11.02 -14.73
N LEU A 280 -18.81 -9.73 -14.77
CA LEU A 280 -19.19 -9.05 -16.00
C LEU A 280 -18.03 -9.00 -17.02
N LYS A 281 -16.81 -8.75 -16.56
CA LYS A 281 -15.61 -8.78 -17.40
C LYS A 281 -15.37 -10.18 -17.98
N ASN A 282 -15.58 -11.22 -17.19
CA ASN A 282 -15.48 -12.62 -17.62
C ASN A 282 -16.53 -12.97 -18.68
N VAL A 283 -17.75 -12.48 -18.56
CA VAL A 283 -18.78 -12.63 -19.61
C VAL A 283 -18.37 -11.86 -20.87
N SER A 284 -18.02 -10.57 -20.74
CA SER A 284 -17.62 -9.75 -21.88
C SER A 284 -16.43 -10.34 -22.64
N LYS A 285 -15.47 -10.95 -21.93
CA LYS A 285 -14.31 -11.60 -22.54
C LYS A 285 -14.69 -12.77 -23.44
N ARG A 286 -15.68 -13.59 -23.06
CA ARG A 286 -16.15 -14.72 -23.88
C ARG A 286 -16.70 -14.26 -25.22
N TYR A 287 -17.39 -13.12 -25.24
CA TYR A 287 -17.89 -12.51 -26.46
C TYR A 287 -16.78 -11.79 -27.25
N TYR A 288 -15.87 -11.12 -26.54
CA TYR A 288 -14.72 -10.47 -27.18
C TYR A 288 -13.82 -11.44 -27.93
N ASP A 289 -13.60 -12.61 -27.34
CA ASP A 289 -12.76 -13.67 -27.95
C ASP A 289 -13.34 -14.19 -29.28
N GLU A 290 -14.65 -14.04 -29.54
CA GLU A 290 -15.31 -14.46 -30.78
C GLU A 290 -15.64 -13.30 -31.74
N PHE A 291 -16.04 -12.14 -31.20
CA PHE A 291 -16.53 -11.01 -31.96
C PHE A 291 -15.61 -9.78 -31.95
N GLU A 292 -14.46 -9.85 -31.30
CA GLU A 292 -13.48 -8.75 -31.14
C GLU A 292 -14.02 -7.49 -30.43
N SER A 293 -15.35 -7.34 -30.35
CA SER A 293 -16.00 -6.21 -29.68
C SER A 293 -17.42 -6.59 -29.25
N VAL A 294 -17.86 -6.11 -28.11
CA VAL A 294 -19.25 -6.24 -27.64
C VAL A 294 -20.24 -5.55 -28.62
N LYS A 295 -19.78 -4.56 -29.39
CA LYS A 295 -20.60 -3.89 -30.39
C LYS A 295 -20.94 -4.79 -31.60
N ASN A 296 -20.10 -5.76 -31.90
CA ASN A 296 -20.25 -6.66 -33.05
C ASN A 296 -21.07 -7.91 -32.74
N ILE A 297 -21.55 -8.07 -31.49
CA ILE A 297 -22.35 -9.21 -31.07
C ILE A 297 -23.68 -9.21 -31.89
N PRO A 298 -24.08 -10.35 -32.48
CA PRO A 298 -25.39 -10.50 -33.15
C PRO A 298 -26.56 -10.21 -32.18
N GLU A 299 -27.72 -9.80 -32.72
CA GLU A 299 -28.85 -9.38 -31.86
C GLU A 299 -29.33 -10.51 -30.92
N ASN A 300 -29.41 -11.76 -31.38
CA ASN A 300 -29.80 -12.88 -30.53
C ASN A 300 -28.82 -13.05 -29.36
N ASP A 301 -27.52 -12.98 -29.65
CA ASP A 301 -26.47 -13.07 -28.63
C ASP A 301 -26.45 -11.88 -27.68
N LYS A 302 -26.81 -10.68 -28.17
CA LYS A 302 -26.96 -9.48 -27.30
C LYS A 302 -28.10 -9.63 -26.30
N LEU A 303 -29.17 -10.31 -26.63
CA LEU A 303 -30.26 -10.60 -25.68
C LEU A 303 -29.74 -11.46 -24.53
N VAL A 304 -29.07 -12.55 -24.86
CA VAL A 304 -28.45 -13.45 -23.86
C VAL A 304 -27.44 -12.69 -23.02
N TYR A 305 -26.54 -11.92 -23.63
CA TYR A 305 -25.55 -11.10 -22.91
C TYR A 305 -26.22 -10.18 -21.90
N LYS A 306 -27.29 -9.47 -22.30
CA LYS A 306 -28.02 -8.55 -21.42
C LYS A 306 -28.67 -9.28 -20.24
N GLU A 307 -29.31 -10.45 -20.46
CA GLU A 307 -29.94 -11.23 -19.40
C GLU A 307 -28.91 -11.79 -18.41
N ILE A 308 -27.75 -12.25 -18.89
CA ILE A 308 -26.64 -12.67 -18.01
C ILE A 308 -26.13 -11.49 -17.17
N CYS A 309 -25.99 -10.31 -17.77
CA CYS A 309 -25.60 -9.11 -17.01
C CYS A 309 -26.62 -8.71 -15.92
N LYS A 310 -27.92 -8.91 -16.18
CA LYS A 310 -28.99 -8.69 -15.19
C LYS A 310 -28.91 -9.74 -14.07
N LEU A 311 -28.72 -11.02 -14.43
CA LEU A 311 -28.55 -12.11 -13.47
C LEU A 311 -27.40 -11.84 -12.50
N ILE A 312 -26.24 -11.42 -13.00
CA ILE A 312 -25.05 -11.12 -12.18
C ILE A 312 -25.34 -9.97 -11.20
N LYS A 313 -26.13 -8.99 -11.60
CA LYS A 313 -26.48 -7.80 -10.81
C LYS A 313 -27.72 -7.99 -9.94
N SER A 314 -28.39 -9.14 -10.01
CA SER A 314 -29.64 -9.35 -9.30
C SER A 314 -29.45 -9.33 -7.79
N ASP A 315 -30.25 -8.53 -7.09
CA ASP A 315 -30.24 -8.33 -5.64
C ASP A 315 -31.35 -9.05 -4.89
N THR A 316 -32.26 -9.73 -5.62
CA THR A 316 -33.34 -10.54 -5.06
C THR A 316 -33.39 -11.93 -5.68
N ILE A 317 -33.85 -12.92 -4.89
CA ILE A 317 -34.01 -14.30 -5.37
C ILE A 317 -34.99 -14.36 -6.53
N ILE A 318 -36.12 -13.66 -6.43
CA ILE A 318 -37.15 -13.67 -7.47
C ILE A 318 -36.59 -13.13 -8.77
N TYR A 319 -35.91 -11.99 -8.76
CA TYR A 319 -35.34 -11.40 -9.95
C TYR A 319 -34.24 -12.26 -10.57
N SER A 320 -33.41 -12.88 -9.72
CA SER A 320 -32.39 -13.83 -10.16
C SER A 320 -32.99 -15.04 -10.90
N VAL A 321 -34.09 -15.61 -10.35
CA VAL A 321 -34.81 -16.73 -10.96
C VAL A 321 -35.41 -16.31 -12.32
N VAL A 322 -36.08 -15.15 -12.39
CA VAL A 322 -36.65 -14.63 -13.64
C VAL A 322 -35.57 -14.44 -14.71
N CYS A 323 -34.45 -13.78 -14.37
CA CYS A 323 -33.36 -13.61 -15.33
C CYS A 323 -32.81 -14.95 -15.82
N PHE A 324 -32.69 -15.94 -14.92
CA PHE A 324 -32.18 -17.26 -15.27
C PHE A 324 -33.16 -18.03 -16.18
N GLN A 325 -34.46 -17.97 -15.92
CA GLN A 325 -35.49 -18.55 -16.80
C GLN A 325 -35.46 -17.91 -18.18
N ASN A 326 -35.37 -16.58 -18.27
CA ASN A 326 -35.22 -15.89 -19.56
C ASN A 326 -33.98 -16.36 -20.34
N ILE A 327 -32.85 -16.60 -19.67
CA ILE A 327 -31.65 -17.13 -20.32
C ILE A 327 -31.91 -18.52 -20.91
N LEU A 328 -32.59 -19.40 -20.17
CA LEU A 328 -32.92 -20.76 -20.65
C LEU A 328 -33.92 -20.76 -21.83
N GLU A 329 -34.89 -19.84 -21.79
CA GLU A 329 -35.83 -19.63 -22.91
C GLU A 329 -35.13 -19.14 -24.17
N LEU A 330 -34.19 -18.17 -24.01
CA LEU A 330 -33.39 -17.70 -25.13
C LEU A 330 -32.47 -18.79 -25.70
N GLU A 331 -31.89 -19.66 -24.82
CA GLU A 331 -31.07 -20.78 -25.22
C GLU A 331 -31.85 -21.79 -26.05
N SER A 332 -33.15 -22.02 -25.73
CA SER A 332 -33.99 -23.01 -26.40
C SER A 332 -34.62 -22.49 -27.70
N ASN A 333 -34.90 -21.19 -27.82
CA ASN A 333 -35.68 -20.60 -28.88
C ASN A 333 -34.87 -19.90 -29.97
N LEU A 334 -33.59 -19.62 -29.73
CA LEU A 334 -32.74 -18.84 -30.64
C LEU A 334 -31.51 -19.67 -31.09
N GLU A 335 -31.12 -19.39 -32.33
CA GLU A 335 -29.81 -19.84 -32.81
C GLU A 335 -28.73 -18.93 -32.22
N LEU A 336 -27.82 -19.50 -31.43
CA LEU A 336 -26.84 -18.80 -30.67
C LEU A 336 -25.41 -19.15 -31.05
N SER A 337 -24.50 -18.21 -30.90
CA SER A 337 -23.07 -18.38 -31.09
C SER A 337 -22.44 -19.30 -30.04
N LYS A 338 -21.24 -19.75 -30.32
CA LYS A 338 -20.43 -20.51 -29.37
C LYS A 338 -20.09 -19.69 -28.11
N ALA A 339 -19.92 -18.36 -28.27
CA ALA A 339 -19.69 -17.45 -27.13
C ALA A 339 -20.89 -17.44 -26.18
N SER A 340 -22.13 -17.37 -26.70
CA SER A 340 -23.34 -17.40 -25.89
C SER A 340 -23.49 -18.70 -25.14
N HIS A 341 -23.26 -19.86 -25.76
CA HIS A 341 -23.30 -21.15 -25.06
C HIS A 341 -22.29 -21.25 -23.91
N LYS A 342 -21.06 -20.74 -24.11
CA LYS A 342 -20.05 -20.64 -23.04
C LYS A 342 -20.47 -19.67 -21.93
N ALA A 343 -21.10 -18.56 -22.30
CA ALA A 343 -21.58 -17.56 -21.33
C ALA A 343 -22.77 -18.10 -20.53
N ILE A 344 -23.67 -18.86 -21.15
CA ILE A 344 -24.81 -19.53 -20.48
C ILE A 344 -24.31 -20.59 -19.50
N SER A 345 -23.34 -21.41 -19.91
CA SER A 345 -22.73 -22.39 -18.99
C SER A 345 -22.16 -21.70 -17.74
N TYR A 346 -21.48 -20.57 -17.92
CA TYR A 346 -20.98 -19.76 -16.81
C TYR A 346 -22.12 -19.13 -15.98
N ALA A 347 -23.21 -18.68 -16.63
CA ALA A 347 -24.36 -18.13 -15.94
C ALA A 347 -25.06 -19.17 -15.03
N LYS A 348 -25.07 -20.45 -15.44
CA LYS A 348 -25.60 -21.56 -14.61
C LYS A 348 -24.82 -21.68 -13.29
N GLU A 349 -23.48 -21.62 -13.35
CA GLU A 349 -22.62 -21.64 -12.14
C GLU A 349 -22.84 -20.40 -11.25
N ILE A 350 -22.97 -19.21 -11.85
CA ILE A 350 -23.23 -17.97 -11.12
C ILE A 350 -24.60 -18.02 -10.44
N PHE A 351 -25.62 -18.50 -11.12
CA PHE A 351 -26.98 -18.55 -10.58
C PHE A 351 -27.03 -19.34 -9.27
N GLU A 352 -26.45 -20.52 -9.22
CA GLU A 352 -26.41 -21.34 -8.00
C GLU A 352 -25.73 -20.61 -6.85
N LYS A 353 -24.60 -19.96 -7.12
CA LYS A 353 -23.86 -19.17 -6.14
C LYS A 353 -24.66 -17.95 -5.67
N ASN A 354 -25.26 -17.19 -6.57
CA ASN A 354 -26.07 -16.02 -6.23
C ASN A 354 -27.29 -16.38 -5.38
N ILE A 355 -28.00 -17.46 -5.70
CA ILE A 355 -29.13 -17.94 -4.89
C ILE A 355 -28.67 -18.30 -3.47
N ALA A 356 -27.56 -19.00 -3.32
CA ALA A 356 -27.00 -19.34 -2.00
C ALA A 356 -26.67 -18.10 -1.18
N PHE A 357 -26.20 -17.05 -1.83
CA PHE A 357 -25.90 -15.75 -1.26
C PHE A 357 -27.13 -14.99 -0.80
N LEU A 358 -28.10 -14.82 -1.72
CA LEU A 358 -29.34 -14.10 -1.47
C LEU A 358 -30.15 -14.73 -0.35
N LYS A 359 -30.13 -16.09 -0.24
CA LYS A 359 -30.75 -16.83 0.87
C LYS A 359 -30.15 -16.49 2.25
N LYS A 360 -28.89 -16.08 2.31
CA LYS A 360 -28.21 -15.63 3.53
C LYS A 360 -28.39 -14.13 3.81
N GLY A 361 -29.20 -13.42 3.00
CA GLY A 361 -29.46 -11.99 3.16
C GLY A 361 -28.35 -11.08 2.62
N PHE A 362 -27.40 -11.61 1.83
CA PHE A 362 -26.36 -10.81 1.19
C PHE A 362 -26.73 -10.50 -0.24
N THR A 363 -26.31 -9.33 -0.73
CA THR A 363 -26.44 -8.92 -2.12
C THR A 363 -25.10 -9.00 -2.86
N PRO A 364 -25.11 -9.25 -4.18
CA PRO A 364 -23.90 -9.14 -4.99
C PRO A 364 -23.30 -7.73 -4.89
N GLU A 365 -21.98 -7.66 -4.75
CA GLU A 365 -21.26 -6.39 -4.64
C GLU A 365 -20.18 -6.29 -5.71
N THR A 366 -19.91 -5.04 -6.13
CA THR A 366 -18.76 -4.77 -6.98
C THR A 366 -17.53 -4.54 -6.09
N ASP A 367 -16.40 -5.17 -6.42
CA ASP A 367 -15.11 -4.84 -5.84
C ASP A 367 -14.49 -3.58 -6.50
N ASN A 368 -15.34 -2.60 -6.74
CA ASN A 368 -14.91 -1.30 -7.23
C ASN A 368 -13.96 -0.61 -6.22
N THR A 369 -13.98 -1.10 -4.97
CA THR A 369 -13.09 -0.66 -3.89
C THR A 369 -11.64 -1.00 -4.19
N MET A 370 -11.32 -2.27 -4.51
CA MET A 370 -9.95 -2.68 -4.81
C MET A 370 -9.44 -2.09 -6.12
N GLU A 371 -10.27 -2.02 -7.17
CA GLU A 371 -9.89 -1.37 -8.41
C GLU A 371 -9.55 0.12 -8.22
N GLN A 372 -10.34 0.83 -7.40
CA GLN A 372 -10.03 2.22 -7.07
C GLN A 372 -8.76 2.35 -6.23
N ILE A 373 -8.52 1.44 -5.30
CA ILE A 373 -7.25 1.39 -4.54
C ILE A 373 -6.09 1.17 -5.52
N PHE A 374 -6.15 0.14 -6.35
CA PHE A 374 -5.08 -0.17 -7.31
C PHE A 374 -4.88 0.91 -8.37
N SER A 375 -5.95 1.57 -8.83
CA SER A 375 -5.82 2.73 -9.71
C SER A 375 -5.05 3.89 -9.07
N LEU A 376 -5.23 4.10 -7.75
CA LEU A 376 -4.55 5.19 -7.04
C LEU A 376 -3.09 4.85 -6.71
N ILE A 377 -2.80 3.59 -6.36
CA ILE A 377 -1.45 3.17 -5.98
C ILE A 377 -0.64 2.65 -7.18
N GLY A 378 -1.29 2.11 -8.20
CA GLY A 378 -0.65 1.52 -9.38
C GLY A 378 0.27 2.49 -10.10
N ASP A 379 -0.14 3.75 -10.26
CA ASP A 379 0.71 4.78 -10.86
C ASP A 379 2.04 4.99 -10.09
N VAL A 380 2.01 4.90 -8.76
CA VAL A 380 3.22 5.01 -7.92
C VAL A 380 4.10 3.78 -8.10
N VAL A 381 3.49 2.60 -8.13
CA VAL A 381 4.16 1.32 -8.35
C VAL A 381 4.82 1.27 -9.73
N ASP A 382 4.09 1.68 -10.78
CA ASP A 382 4.60 1.72 -12.15
C ASP A 382 5.77 2.71 -12.31
N LYS A 383 5.71 3.86 -11.64
CA LYS A 383 6.79 4.85 -11.63
C LYS A 383 8.03 4.39 -10.85
N ALA A 384 7.88 3.43 -9.96
CA ALA A 384 9.02 2.77 -9.32
C ALA A 384 9.83 1.91 -10.31
N ARG A 385 9.30 1.64 -11.51
CA ARG A 385 9.87 0.85 -12.62
C ARG A 385 10.11 -0.62 -12.28
N SER A 386 10.90 -0.92 -11.25
CA SER A 386 11.10 -2.27 -10.73
C SER A 386 11.81 -2.23 -9.38
N PHE A 387 11.54 -3.19 -8.55
CA PHE A 387 12.22 -3.35 -7.26
C PHE A 387 13.43 -4.27 -7.40
N LYS A 388 14.51 -3.96 -6.67
CA LYS A 388 15.77 -4.73 -6.70
C LYS A 388 15.83 -5.83 -5.66
N THR A 389 14.94 -5.82 -4.67
CA THR A 389 14.86 -6.81 -3.58
C THR A 389 13.41 -6.97 -3.15
N GLU A 390 13.08 -8.16 -2.62
CA GLU A 390 11.77 -8.43 -2.07
C GLU A 390 11.51 -7.60 -0.81
N SER A 391 12.50 -7.48 0.08
CA SER A 391 12.39 -6.59 1.23
C SER A 391 12.17 -5.13 0.85
N GLY A 392 12.80 -4.66 -0.25
CA GLY A 392 12.56 -3.32 -0.77
C GLY A 392 11.14 -3.12 -1.28
N LEU A 393 10.55 -4.13 -1.93
CA LEU A 393 9.14 -4.11 -2.34
C LEU A 393 8.22 -4.14 -1.10
N THR A 394 8.48 -5.03 -0.15
CA THR A 394 7.69 -5.16 1.08
C THR A 394 7.66 -3.85 1.87
N ASN A 395 8.83 -3.26 2.10
CA ASN A 395 8.95 -2.00 2.83
C ASN A 395 8.26 -0.84 2.11
N PHE A 396 8.36 -0.80 0.78
CA PHE A 396 7.64 0.16 -0.04
C PHE A 396 6.12 0.00 0.10
N CYS A 397 5.59 -1.22 0.06
CA CYS A 397 4.17 -1.47 0.24
C CYS A 397 3.67 -1.04 1.63
N TYR A 398 4.41 -1.32 2.71
CA TYR A 398 4.05 -0.83 4.04
C TYR A 398 3.93 0.70 4.08
N ASN A 399 4.91 1.42 3.56
CA ASN A 399 4.89 2.87 3.53
C ASN A 399 3.76 3.42 2.66
N LEU A 400 3.58 2.85 1.47
CA LEU A 400 2.54 3.27 0.53
C LEU A 400 1.13 3.06 1.11
N PHE A 401 0.88 1.91 1.72
CA PHE A 401 -0.45 1.58 2.26
C PHE A 401 -0.76 2.35 3.53
N ALA A 402 0.21 2.53 4.43
CA ALA A 402 0.05 3.39 5.59
C ALA A 402 -0.22 4.85 5.18
N HIS A 403 0.49 5.35 4.17
CA HIS A 403 0.25 6.68 3.60
C HIS A 403 -1.15 6.76 2.97
N PHE A 404 -1.54 5.79 2.14
CA PHE A 404 -2.84 5.73 1.50
C PHE A 404 -3.99 5.78 2.53
N ASN A 405 -3.89 5.02 3.61
CA ASN A 405 -4.89 4.97 4.67
C ASN A 405 -5.13 6.33 5.37
N LYS A 406 -4.12 7.19 5.38
CA LYS A 406 -4.18 8.55 5.97
C LYS A 406 -4.46 9.66 4.95
N ARG A 407 -4.35 9.37 3.66
CA ARG A 407 -4.53 10.33 2.58
C ARG A 407 -5.99 10.74 2.44
N CYS A 408 -6.26 12.05 2.48
CA CYS A 408 -7.60 12.56 2.24
C CYS A 408 -8.00 12.47 0.77
N PHE A 409 -9.25 12.12 0.53
CA PHE A 409 -9.84 12.15 -0.82
C PHE A 409 -9.97 13.60 -1.30
N CYS A 410 -9.56 13.86 -2.54
CA CYS A 410 -9.62 15.19 -3.16
C CYS A 410 -10.90 15.43 -3.95
N THR A 411 -11.69 14.37 -4.21
CA THR A 411 -12.91 14.43 -5.04
C THR A 411 -13.99 13.51 -4.47
N GLY A 412 -15.24 13.74 -4.89
CA GLY A 412 -16.39 12.91 -4.54
C GLY A 412 -17.00 13.23 -3.17
N LYS A 413 -17.90 12.38 -2.73
CA LYS A 413 -18.69 12.56 -1.49
C LYS A 413 -17.82 12.70 -0.22
N TRP A 414 -16.63 12.11 -0.22
CA TRP A 414 -15.74 12.00 0.95
C TRP A 414 -14.52 12.93 0.87
N VAL A 415 -14.64 14.05 0.13
CA VAL A 415 -13.59 15.07 0.10
C VAL A 415 -13.18 15.49 1.51
N GLY A 416 -11.88 15.54 1.78
CA GLY A 416 -11.32 15.91 3.09
C GLY A 416 -11.26 14.76 4.10
N PHE A 417 -11.87 13.61 3.83
CA PHE A 417 -11.76 12.42 4.68
C PHE A 417 -10.69 11.48 4.13
N SER A 418 -9.91 10.90 4.99
CA SER A 418 -9.09 9.73 4.65
C SER A 418 -9.91 8.44 4.78
N PRO A 419 -9.44 7.29 4.22
CA PRO A 419 -10.07 6.00 4.46
C PRO A 419 -10.36 5.71 5.94
N ILE A 420 -9.37 5.95 6.82
CA ILE A 420 -9.51 5.77 8.28
C ILE A 420 -10.57 6.72 8.88
N MET A 421 -10.53 7.99 8.52
CA MET A 421 -11.51 8.97 9.01
C MET A 421 -12.92 8.62 8.54
N ARG A 422 -13.06 8.13 7.31
CA ARG A 422 -14.32 7.68 6.77
C ARG A 422 -14.86 6.47 7.54
N ALA A 423 -14.02 5.47 7.82
CA ALA A 423 -14.41 4.29 8.60
C ALA A 423 -14.90 4.69 10.01
N ARG A 424 -14.14 5.50 10.71
CA ARG A 424 -14.52 6.03 12.03
C ARG A 424 -15.81 6.83 12.00
N PHE A 425 -16.03 7.65 10.99
CA PHE A 425 -17.26 8.44 10.86
C PHE A 425 -18.49 7.58 10.60
N GLN A 426 -18.34 6.45 9.88
CA GLN A 426 -19.46 5.58 9.54
C GLN A 426 -19.84 4.58 10.63
N TYR A 427 -18.87 4.14 11.43
CA TYR A 427 -19.06 3.01 12.37
C TYR A 427 -18.56 3.27 13.80
N GLY A 428 -17.81 4.34 14.07
CA GLY A 428 -17.40 4.79 15.39
C GLY A 428 -18.40 5.80 15.92
#